data_8971c07110405acda9009e61e05fc0e0
#
_entry.id   8971c07110405acda9009e61e05fc0e0
#
_cell.length_a   1.000
_cell.length_b   1.000
_cell.length_c   1.000
_cell.angle_alpha   90.00
_cell.angle_beta   90.00
_cell.angle_gamma   90.00
#
_symmetry.space_group_name_H-M   'P 1'
#
loop_
_entity.id
_entity.type
_entity.pdbx_description
1 polymer ?
#
loop_
_entity_poly.entity_id
_entity_poly.type
_entity_poly.pdbx_seq_one_letter_code
_entity_poly.pdbx_strand_id
1 'polypeptide(L)'
;MSLYEGAVRRPIMTALCFVAIVILGLFSLSKLPVDLYPDIETNSIMVLTTYSGASASDIENNVTRPLENTLNSVEHLKHITSKSSENISVITLEFEFGYDIDVLTNDVRDKLDMVSSALPDDANTPIIFKFSTDMIPILMLSVTADESQNAL
;
A
#
# COMPACT_ATOMS: atom_id res chain seq x y z
N MET A 1 -37.71 26.78 -33.05
CA MET A 1 -36.45 27.50 -33.34
C MET A 1 -35.34 26.46 -33.26
N SER A 2 -34.67 26.19 -34.36
CA SER A 2 -33.60 25.22 -34.36
C SER A 2 -32.32 25.86 -33.74
N LEU A 3 -31.55 25.09 -32.98
CA LEU A 3 -30.33 25.54 -32.30
C LEU A 3 -29.35 26.22 -33.28
N TYR A 4 -29.35 25.76 -34.54
CA TYR A 4 -28.46 26.28 -35.56
C TYR A 4 -28.83 27.71 -36.02
N GLU A 5 -30.12 28.04 -36.09
CA GLU A 5 -30.62 29.38 -36.42
C GLU A 5 -30.19 30.43 -35.37
N GLY A 6 -30.18 30.06 -34.11
CA GLY A 6 -29.72 30.91 -33.01
C GLY A 6 -28.20 31.16 -33.10
N ALA A 7 -27.45 30.15 -33.47
CA ALA A 7 -25.97 30.23 -33.62
C ALA A 7 -25.58 31.17 -34.80
N VAL A 8 -26.26 31.10 -35.95
CA VAL A 8 -25.97 31.91 -37.10
C VAL A 8 -26.38 33.39 -36.88
N ARG A 9 -27.45 33.62 -36.12
CA ARG A 9 -27.91 34.99 -35.85
C ARG A 9 -27.10 35.74 -34.81
N ARG A 10 -26.33 35.02 -33.99
CA ARG A 10 -25.50 35.61 -32.91
C ARG A 10 -24.07 35.04 -32.93
N PRO A 11 -23.27 35.38 -33.94
CA PRO A 11 -21.95 34.77 -34.13
C PRO A 11 -20.99 35.01 -32.94
N ILE A 12 -21.07 36.19 -32.30
CA ILE A 12 -20.23 36.53 -31.16
C ILE A 12 -20.55 35.64 -29.93
N MET A 13 -21.83 35.37 -29.64
CA MET A 13 -22.21 34.48 -28.58
C MET A 13 -21.75 33.04 -28.84
N THR A 14 -21.89 32.60 -30.07
CA THR A 14 -21.44 31.25 -30.45
C THR A 14 -19.94 31.11 -30.30
N ALA A 15 -19.15 32.10 -30.77
CA ALA A 15 -17.69 32.11 -30.60
C ALA A 15 -17.27 32.10 -29.11
N LEU A 16 -17.95 32.89 -28.26
CA LEU A 16 -17.70 32.90 -26.82
C LEU A 16 -17.98 31.54 -26.16
N CYS A 17 -19.06 30.86 -26.55
CA CYS A 17 -19.35 29.51 -26.06
C CYS A 17 -18.27 28.51 -26.47
N PHE A 18 -17.77 28.54 -27.70
CA PHE A 18 -16.68 27.68 -28.15
C PHE A 18 -15.39 27.94 -27.38
N VAL A 19 -15.03 29.21 -27.17
CA VAL A 19 -13.84 29.60 -26.40
C VAL A 19 -13.98 29.10 -24.95
N ALA A 20 -15.15 29.23 -24.33
CA ALA A 20 -15.38 28.72 -22.98
C ALA A 20 -15.24 27.19 -22.91
N ILE A 21 -15.75 26.45 -23.90
CA ILE A 21 -15.61 25.00 -23.96
C ILE A 21 -14.12 24.59 -24.12
N VAL A 22 -13.38 25.29 -24.97
CA VAL A 22 -11.94 25.02 -25.16
C VAL A 22 -11.15 25.27 -23.87
N ILE A 23 -11.42 26.38 -23.17
CA ILE A 23 -10.78 26.69 -21.90
C ILE A 23 -11.09 25.62 -20.85
N LEU A 24 -12.36 25.21 -20.72
CA LEU A 24 -12.77 24.15 -19.80
C LEU A 24 -12.11 22.80 -20.16
N GLY A 25 -12.00 22.49 -21.47
CA GLY A 25 -11.34 21.29 -21.96
C GLY A 25 -9.85 21.26 -21.58
N LEU A 26 -9.13 22.35 -21.81
CA LEU A 26 -7.71 22.49 -21.44
C LEU A 26 -7.52 22.42 -19.92
N PHE A 27 -8.40 23.05 -19.15
CA PHE A 27 -8.36 22.98 -17.69
C PHE A 27 -8.64 21.55 -17.18
N SER A 28 -9.60 20.86 -17.76
CA SER A 28 -9.92 19.46 -17.43
C SER A 28 -8.73 18.56 -17.77
N LEU A 29 -8.09 18.75 -18.91
CA LEU A 29 -6.93 17.95 -19.33
C LEU A 29 -5.75 18.10 -18.37
N SER A 30 -5.51 19.30 -17.83
CA SER A 30 -4.44 19.55 -16.85
C SER A 30 -4.71 18.95 -15.46
N LYS A 31 -5.95 18.56 -15.19
CA LYS A 31 -6.38 17.93 -13.93
C LYS A 31 -6.55 16.42 -14.03
N LEU A 32 -6.34 15.84 -15.22
CA LEU A 32 -6.38 14.39 -15.35
C LEU A 32 -5.15 13.78 -14.67
N PRO A 33 -5.32 12.96 -13.63
CA PRO A 33 -4.21 12.18 -13.10
C PRO A 33 -3.79 11.16 -14.17
N VAL A 34 -2.51 11.16 -14.54
CA VAL A 34 -1.93 10.22 -15.50
C VAL A 34 -1.20 9.15 -14.69
N ASP A 35 -1.94 8.32 -13.98
CA ASP A 35 -1.38 7.16 -13.31
C ASP A 35 -1.49 5.94 -14.21
N LEU A 36 -0.38 5.24 -14.40
CA LEU A 36 -0.30 4.04 -15.23
C LEU A 36 -1.12 2.87 -14.66
N TYR A 37 -1.29 2.87 -13.34
CA TYR A 37 -2.15 1.94 -12.61
C TYR A 37 -3.11 2.74 -11.74
N PRO A 38 -4.39 2.34 -11.65
CA PRO A 38 -5.23 2.88 -10.60
C PRO A 38 -4.57 2.58 -9.26
N ASP A 39 -4.60 3.53 -8.34
CA ASP A 39 -4.17 3.31 -6.95
C ASP A 39 -5.00 2.15 -6.37
N ILE A 40 -4.50 0.94 -6.56
CA ILE A 40 -5.02 -0.23 -5.86
C ILE A 40 -4.39 -0.14 -4.47
N GLU A 41 -5.01 0.61 -3.59
CA GLU A 41 -4.71 0.54 -2.18
C GLU A 41 -4.96 -0.91 -1.75
N THR A 42 -3.89 -1.71 -1.77
CA THR A 42 -3.93 -3.02 -1.13
C THR A 42 -3.91 -2.75 0.36
N ASN A 43 -5.12 -2.72 0.98
CA ASN A 43 -5.27 -2.53 2.42
C ASN A 43 -4.80 -3.79 3.16
N SER A 44 -3.55 -4.17 2.93
CA SER A 44 -2.94 -5.35 3.55
C SER A 44 -1.61 -4.99 4.20
N ILE A 45 -1.45 -5.50 5.42
CA ILE A 45 -0.25 -5.39 6.23
C ILE A 45 0.30 -6.78 6.44
N MET A 46 1.61 -6.94 6.23
CA MET A 46 2.32 -8.18 6.52
C MET A 46 3.17 -7.99 7.78
N VAL A 47 3.03 -8.92 8.70
CA VAL A 47 3.87 -9.02 9.90
C VAL A 47 4.79 -10.22 9.74
N LEU A 48 6.09 -9.99 9.83
CA LEU A 48 7.12 -11.01 9.69
C LEU A 48 7.90 -11.12 10.99
N THR A 49 7.99 -12.34 11.52
CA THR A 49 8.75 -12.63 12.73
C THR A 49 9.69 -13.78 12.45
N THR A 50 10.97 -13.62 12.81
CA THR A 50 11.97 -14.67 12.66
C THR A 50 12.32 -15.27 14.03
N TYR A 51 12.43 -16.59 14.07
CA TYR A 51 12.86 -17.34 15.26
C TYR A 51 13.86 -18.42 14.83
N SER A 52 15.13 -18.10 14.93
CA SER A 52 16.21 -18.94 14.41
C SER A 52 16.29 -20.28 15.16
N GLY A 53 16.38 -21.38 14.41
CA GLY A 53 16.52 -22.73 14.94
C GLY A 53 15.18 -23.39 15.33
N ALA A 54 14.05 -22.70 15.23
CA ALA A 54 12.75 -23.24 15.55
C ALA A 54 12.15 -24.01 14.37
N SER A 55 11.49 -25.13 14.67
CA SER A 55 10.70 -25.85 13.69
C SER A 55 9.41 -25.10 13.33
N ALA A 56 8.78 -25.43 12.21
CA ALA A 56 7.50 -24.82 11.81
C ALA A 56 6.40 -25.00 12.89
N SER A 57 6.39 -26.12 13.61
CA SER A 57 5.46 -26.38 14.70
C SER A 57 5.74 -25.51 15.93
N ASP A 58 7.01 -25.28 16.26
CA ASP A 58 7.39 -24.43 17.38
C ASP A 58 7.03 -22.97 17.07
N ILE A 59 7.28 -22.53 15.84
CA ILE A 59 6.88 -21.19 15.36
C ILE A 59 5.37 -21.01 15.41
N GLU A 60 4.61 -21.99 14.94
CA GLU A 60 3.15 -21.92 15.00
C GLU A 60 2.64 -21.74 16.42
N ASN A 61 3.11 -22.57 17.36
CA ASN A 61 2.59 -22.58 18.71
C ASN A 61 3.10 -21.41 19.57
N ASN A 62 4.37 -21.02 19.42
CA ASN A 62 5.01 -20.06 20.32
C ASN A 62 5.07 -18.63 19.74
N VAL A 63 4.89 -18.47 18.43
CA VAL A 63 4.99 -17.16 17.76
C VAL A 63 3.70 -16.83 17.02
N THR A 64 3.28 -17.68 16.08
CA THR A 64 2.16 -17.35 15.19
C THR A 64 0.84 -17.25 15.93
N ARG A 65 0.49 -18.23 16.74
CA ARG A 65 -0.78 -18.25 17.49
C ARG A 65 -0.93 -17.10 18.50
N PRO A 66 0.06 -16.76 19.32
CA PRO A 66 -0.01 -15.58 20.19
C PRO A 66 -0.21 -14.28 19.40
N LEU A 67 0.50 -14.12 18.27
CA LEU A 67 0.37 -12.97 17.39
C LEU A 67 -1.02 -12.92 16.75
N GLU A 68 -1.51 -14.01 16.17
CA GLU A 68 -2.85 -14.09 15.57
C GLU A 68 -3.95 -13.73 16.57
N ASN A 69 -3.90 -14.29 17.77
CA ASN A 69 -4.91 -14.04 18.80
C ASN A 69 -4.98 -12.55 19.17
N THR A 70 -3.84 -11.87 19.22
CA THR A 70 -3.77 -10.45 19.54
C THR A 70 -4.19 -9.60 18.35
N LEU A 71 -3.68 -9.91 17.15
CA LEU A 71 -3.96 -9.18 15.92
C LEU A 71 -5.41 -9.32 15.45
N ASN A 72 -6.08 -10.42 15.79
CA ASN A 72 -7.50 -10.62 15.48
C ASN A 72 -8.42 -9.60 16.21
N SER A 73 -7.91 -8.87 17.19
CA SER A 73 -8.63 -7.80 17.89
C SER A 73 -8.44 -6.41 17.27
N VAL A 74 -7.71 -6.30 16.16
CA VAL A 74 -7.50 -5.03 15.43
C VAL A 74 -8.79 -4.64 14.72
N GLU A 75 -9.15 -3.36 14.77
CA GLU A 75 -10.36 -2.84 14.15
C GLU A 75 -10.27 -2.91 12.60
N HIS A 76 -11.43 -3.08 11.96
CA HIS A 76 -11.56 -3.14 10.49
C HIS A 76 -10.79 -4.29 9.82
N LEU A 77 -10.38 -5.29 10.58
CA LEU A 77 -9.75 -6.51 10.04
C LEU A 77 -10.81 -7.35 9.31
N LYS A 78 -10.56 -7.63 8.03
CA LYS A 78 -11.43 -8.46 7.18
C LYS A 78 -11.01 -9.92 7.18
N HIS A 79 -9.71 -10.15 6.96
CA HIS A 79 -9.11 -11.48 6.96
C HIS A 79 -7.72 -11.46 7.58
N ILE A 80 -7.39 -12.54 8.28
CA ILE A 80 -6.04 -12.85 8.75
C ILE A 80 -5.62 -14.18 8.16
N THR A 81 -4.44 -14.21 7.58
CA THR A 81 -3.83 -15.41 7.02
C THR A 81 -2.41 -15.54 7.55
N SER A 82 -2.05 -16.69 8.10
CA SER A 82 -0.71 -16.94 8.61
C SER A 82 -0.04 -18.10 7.90
N LYS A 83 1.26 -18.05 7.87
CA LYS A 83 2.12 -19.13 7.38
C LYS A 83 3.32 -19.29 8.28
N SER A 84 3.41 -20.44 8.95
CA SER A 84 4.54 -20.84 9.76
C SER A 84 5.46 -21.75 8.94
N SER A 85 6.73 -21.39 8.87
CA SER A 85 7.80 -22.17 8.24
C SER A 85 8.99 -22.28 9.19
N GLU A 86 9.98 -23.10 8.87
CA GLU A 86 11.20 -23.14 9.67
C GLU A 86 11.85 -21.76 9.77
N ASN A 87 12.16 -21.32 10.98
CA ASN A 87 12.74 -20.03 11.34
C ASN A 87 11.89 -18.78 11.08
N ILE A 88 10.70 -18.88 10.52
CA ILE A 88 9.93 -17.69 10.08
C ILE A 88 8.42 -17.86 10.23
N SER A 89 7.78 -16.84 10.79
CA SER A 89 6.32 -16.64 10.77
C SER A 89 5.96 -15.46 9.90
N VAL A 90 4.98 -15.62 9.03
CA VAL A 90 4.43 -14.57 8.18
C VAL A 90 2.94 -14.49 8.43
N ILE A 91 2.45 -13.34 8.86
CA ILE A 91 1.03 -13.07 9.08
C ILE A 91 0.61 -11.93 8.16
N THR A 92 -0.39 -12.17 7.35
CA THR A 92 -0.97 -11.17 6.44
C THR A 92 -2.34 -10.76 6.97
N LEU A 93 -2.52 -9.47 7.17
CA LEU A 93 -3.73 -8.84 7.63
C LEU A 93 -4.37 -8.11 6.46
N GLU A 94 -5.58 -8.45 6.09
CA GLU A 94 -6.37 -7.74 5.08
C GLU A 94 -7.45 -6.92 5.77
N PHE A 95 -7.50 -5.63 5.47
CA PHE A 95 -8.44 -4.69 6.06
C PHE A 95 -9.56 -4.30 5.08
N GLU A 96 -10.63 -3.76 5.63
CA GLU A 96 -11.70 -3.18 4.83
C GLU A 96 -11.21 -1.95 4.05
N PHE A 97 -11.78 -1.70 2.87
CA PHE A 97 -11.45 -0.53 2.06
C PHE A 97 -12.01 0.76 2.68
N GLY A 98 -11.30 1.88 2.45
CA GLY A 98 -11.73 3.20 2.87
C GLY A 98 -11.14 3.67 4.21
N TYR A 99 -10.26 2.91 4.81
CA TYR A 99 -9.52 3.28 6.02
C TYR A 99 -8.05 3.57 5.67
N ASP A 100 -7.48 4.54 6.37
CA ASP A 100 -6.08 4.92 6.20
C ASP A 100 -5.16 3.81 6.71
N ILE A 101 -4.34 3.26 5.81
CA ILE A 101 -3.40 2.18 6.11
C ILE A 101 -2.36 2.58 7.16
N ASP A 102 -2.04 3.87 7.29
CA ASP A 102 -1.09 4.36 8.29
C ASP A 102 -1.69 4.32 9.70
N VAL A 103 -2.97 4.64 9.84
CA VAL A 103 -3.70 4.49 11.11
C VAL A 103 -3.76 3.03 11.50
N LEU A 104 -4.17 2.15 10.58
CA LEU A 104 -4.24 0.71 10.81
C LEU A 104 -2.86 0.12 11.16
N THR A 105 -1.79 0.61 10.54
CA THR A 105 -0.41 0.17 10.85
C THR A 105 -0.01 0.53 12.29
N ASN A 106 -0.44 1.69 12.78
CA ASN A 106 -0.17 2.08 14.17
C ASN A 106 -0.94 1.19 15.15
N ASP A 107 -2.21 0.88 14.87
CA ASP A 107 -3.00 -0.04 15.69
C ASP A 107 -2.38 -1.45 15.74
N VAL A 108 -1.91 -1.94 14.59
CA VAL A 108 -1.17 -3.20 14.50
C VAL A 108 0.11 -3.15 15.34
N ARG A 109 0.87 -2.05 15.28
CA ARG A 109 2.09 -1.87 16.06
C ARG A 109 1.82 -1.89 17.55
N ASP A 110 0.80 -1.16 18.01
CA ASP A 110 0.42 -1.13 19.42
C ASP A 110 0.05 -2.53 19.93
N LYS A 111 -0.67 -3.31 19.11
CA LYS A 111 -0.99 -4.71 19.44
C LYS A 111 0.23 -5.62 19.48
N LEU A 112 1.18 -5.44 18.56
CA LEU A 112 2.44 -6.20 18.54
C LEU A 112 3.30 -5.88 19.75
N ASP A 113 3.37 -4.61 20.16
CA ASP A 113 4.11 -4.19 21.35
C ASP A 113 3.54 -4.85 22.64
N MET A 114 2.20 -4.97 22.71
CA MET A 114 1.54 -5.66 23.85
C MET A 114 1.90 -7.15 23.91
N VAL A 115 2.01 -7.83 22.80
CA VAL A 115 2.28 -9.28 22.75
C VAL A 115 3.78 -9.59 22.73
N SER A 116 4.64 -8.61 22.48
CA SER A 116 6.10 -8.80 22.37
C SER A 116 6.71 -9.47 23.59
N SER A 117 6.20 -9.16 24.79
CA SER A 117 6.65 -9.76 26.06
C SER A 117 6.20 -11.23 26.26
N ALA A 118 5.26 -11.71 25.46
CA ALA A 118 4.78 -13.08 25.50
C ALA A 118 5.49 -14.00 24.49
N LEU A 119 6.29 -13.42 23.60
CA LEU A 119 7.10 -14.17 22.63
C LEU A 119 8.35 -14.75 23.32
N PRO A 120 8.93 -15.86 22.80
CA PRO A 120 10.18 -16.39 23.26
C PRO A 120 11.33 -15.37 23.15
N ASP A 121 12.25 -15.37 24.10
CA ASP A 121 13.40 -14.44 24.13
C ASP A 121 14.30 -14.54 22.87
N ASP A 122 14.36 -15.73 22.26
CA ASP A 122 15.12 -15.99 21.03
C ASP A 122 14.37 -15.59 19.74
N ALA A 123 13.10 -15.20 19.83
CA ALA A 123 12.35 -14.69 18.69
C ALA A 123 12.68 -13.20 18.47
N ASN A 124 12.95 -12.85 17.22
CA ASN A 124 13.18 -11.44 16.88
C ASN A 124 11.86 -10.64 16.94
N THR A 125 12.00 -9.34 17.18
CA THR A 125 10.85 -8.41 17.16
C THR A 125 10.12 -8.49 15.83
N PRO A 126 8.77 -8.59 15.83
CA PRO A 126 7.98 -8.57 14.62
C PRO A 126 8.22 -7.32 13.77
N ILE A 127 8.40 -7.50 12.47
CA ILE A 127 8.59 -6.40 11.51
C ILE A 127 7.31 -6.25 10.68
N ILE A 128 6.85 -5.01 10.55
CA ILE A 128 5.65 -4.67 9.79
C ILE A 128 6.04 -4.21 8.39
N PHE A 129 5.46 -4.84 7.37
CA PHE A 129 5.57 -4.43 5.97
C PHE A 129 4.20 -3.99 5.46
N LYS A 130 4.14 -2.78 4.92
CA LYS A 130 2.97 -2.29 4.17
C LYS A 130 3.17 -2.59 2.69
N PHE A 131 2.17 -3.17 2.06
CA PHE A 131 2.16 -3.27 0.60
C PHE A 131 1.61 -1.97 0.03
N SER A 132 2.47 -1.17 -0.59
CA SER A 132 2.09 -0.02 -1.39
C SER A 132 2.53 -0.23 -2.83
N THR A 133 1.72 0.19 -3.77
CA THR A 133 2.07 0.23 -5.20
C THR A 133 3.27 1.14 -5.47
N ASP A 134 3.53 2.11 -4.58
CA ASP A 134 4.68 3.02 -4.64
C ASP A 134 6.04 2.32 -4.47
N MET A 135 6.05 1.09 -3.94
CA MET A 135 7.28 0.30 -3.77
C MET A 135 7.77 -0.36 -5.06
N ILE A 136 7.00 -0.28 -6.16
CA ILE A 136 7.42 -0.82 -7.45
C ILE A 136 8.46 0.12 -8.05
N PRO A 137 9.75 -0.29 -8.19
CA PRO A 137 10.76 0.58 -8.77
C PRO A 137 10.43 0.83 -10.25
N ILE A 138 10.14 2.08 -10.58
CA ILE A 138 9.84 2.52 -11.96
C ILE A 138 11.11 2.68 -12.81
N LEU A 139 12.28 2.69 -12.18
CA LEU A 139 13.56 2.81 -12.88
C LEU A 139 14.67 2.09 -12.13
N MET A 140 15.36 1.18 -12.79
CA MET A 140 16.60 0.57 -12.34
C MET A 140 17.76 1.07 -13.20
N LEU A 141 18.68 1.81 -12.60
CA LEU A 141 19.89 2.30 -13.27
C LEU A 141 21.08 1.46 -12.83
N SER A 142 21.75 0.81 -13.78
CA SER A 142 23.05 0.16 -13.58
C SER A 142 24.16 1.13 -14.01
N VAL A 143 24.98 1.57 -13.07
CA VAL A 143 26.15 2.40 -13.36
C VAL A 143 27.38 1.51 -13.33
N THR A 144 28.05 1.35 -14.47
CA THR A 144 29.35 0.68 -14.58
C THR A 144 30.43 1.74 -14.83
N ALA A 145 31.45 1.76 -13.96
CA ALA A 145 32.64 2.57 -14.15
C ALA A 145 33.82 1.67 -14.51
N ASP A 146 34.64 2.09 -15.48
CA ASP A 146 35.89 1.38 -15.85
C ASP A 146 37.03 1.56 -14.84
N GLU A 147 36.73 2.08 -13.65
CA GLU A 147 37.71 2.30 -12.61
C GLU A 147 37.83 1.07 -11.69
N SER A 148 39.09 0.75 -11.30
CA SER A 148 39.36 -0.36 -10.40
C SER A 148 38.73 -0.13 -9.03
N GLN A 149 38.21 -1.18 -8.39
CA GLN A 149 37.51 -1.16 -7.09
C GLN A 149 38.31 -0.52 -5.93
N ASN A 150 39.56 -0.10 -6.14
CA ASN A 150 40.43 0.56 -5.15
C ASN A 150 40.37 2.09 -5.19
N ALA A 151 39.48 2.69 -6.00
CA ALA A 151 39.33 4.16 -6.14
C ALA A 151 38.06 4.72 -5.52
N LEU A 152 37.32 3.92 -4.77
CA LEU A 152 36.12 4.31 -4.03
C LEU A 152 36.39 4.27 -2.53
#